data_c827c7d9d7c2909426e310eb47568a45
#
_entry.id   c827c7d9d7c2909426e310eb47568a45
#
_cell.length_a   1.000
_cell.length_b   1.000
_cell.length_c   1.000
_cell.angle_alpha   90.00
_cell.angle_beta   90.00
_cell.angle_gamma   90.00
#
_symmetry.space_group_name_H-M   'P 1'
#
loop_
_entity.id
_entity.type
_entity.pdbx_description
1 polymer ?
#
loop_
_entity_poly.entity_id
_entity_poly.type
_entity_poly.pdbx_seq_one_letter_code
_entity_poly.pdbx_strand_id
1 'polypeptide(L)'
;MRKTLRVLFLVFCGVVGAWVGYWIGHLGGWSEDADWPGQIGGGSGAILLSIGMSVLFVVLAGALVFLAPQRGLRRVLESGAPAQATVVSVKETGAQSWAPRGTRHQVSCELEVCPAHSSPYRARTTQFVSAALAGALRPGATVAVRYDPATPTRVAIEGPIAPAAG
;
A
#
# COMPACT_ATOMS: atom_id res chain seq x y z
N MET A 1 15.68 5.34 1.76
CA MET A 1 15.63 4.34 2.84
C MET A 1 14.35 3.48 2.88
N ARG A 2 13.12 4.01 2.74
CA ARG A 2 11.88 3.16 2.84
C ARG A 2 11.73 2.12 1.73
N LYS A 3 12.17 2.37 0.50
CA LYS A 3 12.07 1.39 -0.62
C LYS A 3 12.99 0.20 -0.41
N THR A 4 14.23 0.44 -0.01
CA THR A 4 15.23 -0.60 0.26
C THR A 4 14.81 -1.53 1.40
N LEU A 5 14.22 -0.97 2.47
CA LEU A 5 13.72 -1.75 3.59
C LEU A 5 12.56 -2.69 3.19
N ARG A 6 11.68 -2.24 2.28
CA ARG A 6 10.57 -3.07 1.76
C ARG A 6 11.09 -4.24 0.92
N VAL A 7 12.07 -3.98 0.06
CA VAL A 7 12.69 -5.04 -0.75
C VAL A 7 13.39 -6.06 0.15
N LEU A 8 14.15 -5.59 1.14
CA LEU A 8 14.82 -6.47 2.11
C LEU A 8 13.83 -7.34 2.88
N PHE A 9 12.70 -6.77 3.30
CA PHE A 9 11.63 -7.50 4.00
C PHE A 9 11.01 -8.59 3.11
N LEU A 10 10.75 -8.30 1.83
CA LEU A 10 10.20 -9.29 0.89
C LEU A 10 11.18 -10.44 0.63
N VAL A 11 12.48 -10.13 0.47
CA VAL A 11 13.52 -11.15 0.33
C VAL A 11 13.60 -12.02 1.58
N PHE A 12 13.58 -11.41 2.77
CA PHE A 12 13.58 -12.14 4.04
C PHE A 12 12.38 -13.08 4.17
N CYS A 13 11.16 -12.61 3.83
CA CYS A 13 9.96 -13.46 3.83
C CYS A 13 10.08 -14.63 2.84
N GLY A 14 10.68 -14.42 1.68
CA GLY A 14 10.93 -15.49 0.71
C GLY A 14 11.88 -16.56 1.26
N VAL A 15 12.98 -16.14 1.88
CA VAL A 15 13.95 -17.06 2.48
C VAL A 15 13.34 -17.85 3.64
N VAL A 16 12.59 -17.18 4.53
CA VAL A 16 11.91 -17.84 5.65
C VAL A 16 10.87 -18.83 5.14
N GLY A 17 10.10 -18.46 4.12
CA GLY A 17 9.10 -19.36 3.50
C GLY A 17 9.73 -20.61 2.90
N ALA A 18 10.85 -20.46 2.19
CA ALA A 18 11.60 -21.59 1.65
C ALA A 18 12.14 -22.51 2.74
N TRP A 19 12.68 -21.92 3.81
CA TRP A 19 13.23 -22.67 4.94
C TRP A 19 12.14 -23.45 5.69
N VAL A 20 11.01 -22.81 5.97
CA VAL A 20 9.85 -23.47 6.61
C VAL A 20 9.30 -24.59 5.73
N GLY A 21 9.16 -24.35 4.41
CA GLY A 21 8.69 -25.37 3.48
C GLY A 21 9.63 -26.58 3.41
N TYR A 22 10.94 -26.36 3.45
CA TYR A 22 11.93 -27.43 3.52
C TYR A 22 11.75 -28.28 4.79
N TRP A 23 11.63 -27.63 5.97
CA TRP A 23 11.44 -28.32 7.24
C TRP A 23 10.12 -29.11 7.32
N ILE A 24 9.03 -28.54 6.82
CA ILE A 24 7.74 -29.24 6.77
C ILE A 24 7.83 -30.48 5.89
N GLY A 25 8.48 -30.36 4.73
CA GLY A 25 8.71 -31.48 3.82
C GLY A 25 9.56 -32.58 4.48
N HIS A 26 10.57 -32.19 5.25
CA HIS A 26 11.47 -33.13 5.93
C HIS A 26 10.81 -33.81 7.14
N LEU A 27 10.04 -33.07 7.96
CA LEU A 27 9.32 -33.60 9.12
C LEU A 27 8.08 -34.43 8.72
N GLY A 28 7.52 -34.19 7.53
CA GLY A 28 6.35 -34.92 7.02
C GLY A 28 6.63 -36.36 6.59
N GLY A 29 7.85 -36.89 6.86
CA GLY A 29 8.18 -38.27 6.56
C GLY A 29 8.26 -38.60 5.07
N TRP A 30 8.50 -37.60 4.24
CA TRP A 30 8.75 -37.78 2.81
C TRP A 30 10.18 -38.32 2.62
N SER A 31 10.45 -39.44 3.32
CA SER A 31 11.72 -40.15 3.24
C SER A 31 11.83 -40.84 1.91
N GLU A 32 13.04 -41.01 1.44
CA GLU A 32 13.42 -41.61 0.15
C GLU A 32 12.90 -43.05 -0.05
N ASP A 33 12.39 -43.70 1.03
CA ASP A 33 12.02 -45.11 1.08
C ASP A 33 10.52 -45.40 0.86
N ALA A 34 9.71 -44.41 0.50
CA ALA A 34 8.29 -44.65 0.25
C ALA A 34 8.06 -45.10 -1.20
N ASP A 35 8.02 -46.42 -1.40
CA ASP A 35 7.67 -47.10 -2.66
C ASP A 35 6.19 -46.92 -3.04
N TRP A 36 5.73 -45.70 -3.24
CA TRP A 36 4.39 -45.43 -3.79
C TRP A 36 4.47 -45.30 -5.31
N PRO A 37 3.75 -46.16 -6.08
CA PRO A 37 3.70 -46.04 -7.53
C PRO A 37 3.03 -44.72 -7.92
N GLY A 38 3.78 -43.80 -8.46
CA GLY A 38 3.33 -42.45 -8.86
C GLY A 38 3.98 -41.29 -8.10
N GLN A 39 4.87 -41.55 -7.14
CA GLN A 39 5.65 -40.50 -6.50
C GLN A 39 6.71 -39.93 -7.46
N ILE A 40 6.61 -38.65 -7.70
CA ILE A 40 7.73 -37.82 -8.13
C ILE A 40 8.75 -37.93 -7.00
N GLY A 41 9.92 -38.53 -7.24
CA GLY A 41 10.90 -38.96 -6.23
C GLY A 41 11.03 -38.01 -5.03
N GLY A 42 11.16 -38.58 -3.81
CA GLY A 42 10.97 -37.88 -2.50
C GLY A 42 11.64 -36.51 -2.36
N GLY A 43 12.81 -36.29 -2.96
CA GLY A 43 13.46 -34.97 -2.99
C GLY A 43 12.72 -33.89 -3.78
N SER A 44 12.03 -34.29 -4.85
CA SER A 44 11.30 -33.35 -5.72
C SER A 44 10.06 -32.76 -5.05
N GLY A 45 9.36 -33.53 -4.22
CA GLY A 45 8.19 -33.08 -3.48
C GLY A 45 8.51 -32.00 -2.44
N ALA A 46 9.58 -32.19 -1.67
CA ALA A 46 10.05 -31.22 -0.69
C ALA A 46 10.49 -29.90 -1.35
N ILE A 47 11.14 -29.98 -2.51
CA ILE A 47 11.56 -28.79 -3.29
C ILE A 47 10.34 -28.05 -3.81
N LEU A 48 9.36 -28.72 -4.40
CA LEU A 48 8.14 -28.08 -4.89
C LEU A 48 7.35 -27.41 -3.76
N LEU A 49 7.26 -28.04 -2.58
CA LEU A 49 6.58 -27.50 -1.42
C LEU A 49 7.30 -26.26 -0.86
N SER A 50 8.65 -26.28 -0.84
CA SER A 50 9.44 -25.13 -0.41
C SER A 50 9.29 -23.93 -1.34
N ILE A 51 9.26 -24.17 -2.66
CA ILE A 51 9.04 -23.13 -3.68
C ILE A 51 7.61 -22.56 -3.52
N GLY A 52 6.60 -23.43 -3.40
CA GLY A 52 5.20 -23.02 -3.21
C GLY A 52 5.00 -22.15 -1.97
N MET A 53 5.56 -22.55 -0.84
CA MET A 53 5.51 -21.78 0.41
C MET A 53 6.25 -20.44 0.28
N SER A 54 7.40 -20.42 -0.39
CA SER A 54 8.15 -19.19 -0.63
C SER A 54 7.34 -18.18 -1.44
N VAL A 55 6.73 -18.63 -2.54
CA VAL A 55 5.85 -17.79 -3.38
C VAL A 55 4.66 -17.28 -2.59
N LEU A 56 3.99 -18.15 -1.81
CA LEU A 56 2.86 -17.77 -0.98
C LEU A 56 3.23 -16.67 0.04
N PHE A 57 4.37 -16.82 0.74
CA PHE A 57 4.85 -15.81 1.68
C PHE A 57 5.17 -14.48 1.01
N VAL A 58 5.79 -14.49 -0.17
CA VAL A 58 6.09 -13.28 -0.92
C VAL A 58 4.80 -12.56 -1.35
N VAL A 59 3.80 -13.31 -1.83
CA VAL A 59 2.50 -12.76 -2.24
C VAL A 59 1.75 -12.17 -1.04
N LEU A 60 1.69 -12.88 0.09
CA LEU A 60 1.05 -12.41 1.32
C LEU A 60 1.75 -11.16 1.88
N ALA A 61 3.06 -11.17 1.97
CA ALA A 61 3.84 -10.02 2.43
C ALA A 61 3.68 -8.82 1.50
N GLY A 62 3.68 -9.05 0.19
CA GLY A 62 3.39 -8.03 -0.82
C GLY A 62 2.01 -7.43 -0.63
N ALA A 63 0.98 -8.27 -0.48
CA ALA A 63 -0.39 -7.82 -0.23
C ALA A 63 -0.50 -6.98 1.05
N LEU A 64 0.12 -7.39 2.15
CA LEU A 64 0.15 -6.63 3.41
C LEU A 64 0.82 -5.26 3.25
N VAL A 65 1.95 -5.20 2.56
CA VAL A 65 2.68 -3.94 2.32
C VAL A 65 1.88 -2.98 1.43
N PHE A 66 1.14 -3.51 0.45
CA PHE A 66 0.31 -2.70 -0.45
C PHE A 66 -1.01 -2.24 0.18
N LEU A 67 -1.66 -3.09 0.99
CA LEU A 67 -2.98 -2.81 1.57
C LEU A 67 -2.92 -1.95 2.84
N ALA A 68 -1.84 -2.04 3.62
CA ALA A 68 -1.71 -1.33 4.89
C ALA A 68 -1.83 0.21 4.76
N PRO A 69 -1.16 0.90 3.81
CA PRO A 69 -1.25 2.36 3.70
C PRO A 69 -2.65 2.83 3.28
N GLN A 70 -3.38 2.05 2.50
CA GLN A 70 -4.73 2.43 2.06
C GLN A 70 -5.76 2.35 3.20
N ARG A 71 -5.61 1.39 4.12
CA ARG A 71 -6.48 1.28 5.30
C ARG A 71 -6.33 2.47 6.24
N GLY A 72 -5.10 2.97 6.41
CA GLY A 72 -4.84 4.17 7.20
C GLY A 72 -5.49 5.42 6.62
N LEU A 73 -5.40 5.58 5.30
CA LEU A 73 -5.99 6.73 4.61
C LEU A 73 -7.52 6.74 4.65
N ARG A 74 -8.13 5.55 4.49
CA ARG A 74 -9.58 5.38 4.58
C ARG A 74 -10.11 5.74 5.98
N ARG A 75 -9.42 5.33 7.04
CA ARG A 75 -9.78 5.71 8.41
C ARG A 75 -9.72 7.23 8.60
N VAL A 76 -8.70 7.91 8.05
CA VAL A 76 -8.60 9.37 8.12
C VAL A 76 -9.76 10.03 7.37
N LEU A 77 -10.21 9.50 6.23
CA LEU A 77 -11.39 10.01 5.52
C LEU A 77 -12.69 9.82 6.31
N GLU A 78 -12.80 8.73 7.07
CA GLU A 78 -14.02 8.42 7.83
C GLU A 78 -14.10 9.18 9.17
N SER A 79 -12.98 9.32 9.89
CA SER A 79 -12.94 9.85 11.26
C SER A 79 -11.97 11.01 11.50
N GLY A 80 -11.25 11.47 10.45
CA GLY A 80 -10.32 12.60 10.57
C GLY A 80 -11.00 13.95 10.74
N ALA A 81 -10.31 14.89 11.35
CA ALA A 81 -10.76 16.27 11.47
C ALA A 81 -10.72 16.98 10.11
N PRO A 82 -11.76 17.75 9.76
CA PRO A 82 -11.78 18.49 8.51
C PRO A 82 -10.82 19.68 8.57
N ALA A 83 -10.17 19.96 7.44
CA ALA A 83 -9.35 21.14 7.24
C ALA A 83 -9.35 21.56 5.77
N GLN A 84 -8.84 22.76 5.50
CA GLN A 84 -8.53 23.21 4.16
C GLN A 84 -7.03 23.07 3.90
N ALA A 85 -6.67 22.79 2.66
CA ALA A 85 -5.28 22.75 2.27
C ALA A 85 -5.07 23.37 0.90
N THR A 86 -3.95 24.05 0.75
CA THR A 86 -3.49 24.57 -0.55
C THR A 86 -2.50 23.57 -1.14
N VAL A 87 -2.70 23.22 -2.40
CA VAL A 87 -1.82 22.32 -3.13
C VAL A 87 -0.54 23.06 -3.49
N VAL A 88 0.61 22.62 -2.96
CA VAL A 88 1.93 23.19 -3.25
C VAL A 88 2.52 22.54 -4.50
N SER A 89 2.49 21.22 -4.57
CA SER A 89 2.97 20.47 -5.72
C SER A 89 2.18 19.18 -5.92
N VAL A 90 2.07 18.75 -7.18
CA VAL A 90 1.43 17.50 -7.59
C VAL A 90 2.39 16.70 -8.44
N LYS A 91 2.50 15.41 -8.15
CA LYS A 91 3.27 14.45 -8.93
C LYS A 91 2.42 13.24 -9.24
N GLU A 92 2.13 13.01 -10.51
CA GLU A 92 1.54 11.76 -10.95
C GLU A 92 2.59 10.66 -10.88
N THR A 93 2.27 9.56 -10.24
CA THR A 93 3.19 8.42 -10.09
C THR A 93 3.07 7.41 -11.23
N GLY A 94 2.12 7.63 -12.16
CA GLY A 94 1.83 6.73 -13.29
C GLY A 94 1.11 5.43 -12.90
N ALA A 95 0.94 5.15 -11.61
CA ALA A 95 0.21 3.97 -11.17
C ALA A 95 -1.29 4.20 -11.29
N GLN A 96 -1.97 3.22 -11.90
CA GLN A 96 -3.42 3.22 -12.08
C GLN A 96 -4.02 2.02 -11.34
N SER A 97 -5.24 2.17 -10.86
CA SER A 97 -6.02 1.11 -10.25
C SER A 97 -7.41 1.08 -10.84
N TRP A 98 -7.84 -0.09 -11.25
CA TRP A 98 -9.21 -0.33 -11.70
C TRP A 98 -10.15 -0.45 -10.51
N ALA A 99 -11.26 0.26 -10.56
CA ALA A 99 -12.32 0.19 -9.56
C ALA A 99 -13.68 0.14 -10.28
N PRO A 100 -14.75 -0.37 -9.64
CA PRO A 100 -16.09 -0.46 -10.24
C PRO A 100 -16.65 0.89 -10.75
N ARG A 101 -16.13 2.00 -10.22
CA ARG A 101 -16.53 3.38 -10.58
C ARG A 101 -15.54 4.07 -11.53
N GLY A 102 -14.69 3.31 -12.23
CA GLY A 102 -13.72 3.83 -13.20
C GLY A 102 -12.27 3.75 -12.75
N THR A 103 -11.39 4.17 -13.63
CA THR A 103 -9.93 4.18 -13.38
C THR A 103 -9.56 5.25 -12.35
N ARG A 104 -8.73 4.88 -11.40
CA ARG A 104 -8.15 5.78 -10.41
C ARG A 104 -6.67 5.97 -10.69
N HIS A 105 -6.21 7.20 -10.58
CA HIS A 105 -4.81 7.58 -10.77
C HIS A 105 -4.15 7.82 -9.42
N GLN A 106 -2.95 7.30 -9.24
CA GLN A 106 -2.19 7.57 -8.03
C GLN A 106 -1.47 8.91 -8.18
N VAL A 107 -1.79 9.83 -7.28
CA VAL A 107 -1.14 11.14 -7.20
C VAL A 107 -0.42 11.30 -5.86
N SER A 108 0.74 11.94 -5.90
CA SER A 108 1.48 12.35 -4.72
C SER A 108 1.43 13.87 -4.65
N CYS A 109 0.78 14.40 -3.62
CA CYS A 109 0.61 15.83 -3.42
C CYS A 109 1.37 16.30 -2.19
N GLU A 110 1.99 17.45 -2.31
CA GLU A 110 2.46 18.24 -1.18
C GLU A 110 1.44 19.33 -0.91
N LEU A 111 0.96 19.39 0.32
CA LEU A 111 -0.15 20.22 0.75
C LEU A 111 0.31 21.13 1.89
N GLU A 112 -0.12 22.37 1.87
CA GLU A 112 -0.07 23.26 3.02
C GLU A 112 -1.44 23.21 3.69
N VAL A 113 -1.49 22.52 4.83
CA VAL A 113 -2.74 22.27 5.58
C VAL A 113 -2.95 23.39 6.56
N CYS A 114 -4.15 23.97 6.55
CA CYS A 114 -4.58 25.05 7.45
C CYS A 114 -5.70 24.52 8.35
N PRO A 115 -5.38 23.92 9.51
CA PRO A 115 -6.39 23.50 10.47
C PRO A 115 -7.01 24.71 11.15
N ALA A 116 -8.28 24.58 11.61
CA ALA A 116 -9.00 25.69 12.26
C ALA A 116 -8.38 26.16 13.59
N HIS A 117 -7.64 25.28 14.28
CA HIS A 117 -7.14 25.55 15.65
C HIS A 117 -5.62 25.37 15.81
N SER A 118 -4.85 25.29 14.73
CA SER A 118 -3.38 25.15 14.81
C SER A 118 -2.71 25.86 13.65
N SER A 119 -1.41 26.09 13.80
CA SER A 119 -0.60 26.75 12.75
C SER A 119 -0.58 25.94 11.46
N PRO A 120 -0.54 26.57 10.29
CA PRO A 120 -0.37 25.90 9.02
C PRO A 120 0.89 25.05 9.00
N TYR A 121 0.82 23.87 8.37
CA TYR A 121 1.95 22.97 8.26
C TYR A 121 1.95 22.25 6.89
N ARG A 122 3.11 21.79 6.47
CA ARG A 122 3.26 21.02 5.23
C ARG A 122 3.12 19.53 5.47
N ALA A 123 2.30 18.88 4.65
CA ALA A 123 2.11 17.45 4.65
C ALA A 123 2.24 16.90 3.24
N ARG A 124 2.71 15.67 3.12
CA ARG A 124 2.74 14.94 1.86
C ARG A 124 1.81 13.74 1.95
N THR A 125 0.90 13.63 0.99
CA THR A 125 0.00 12.50 0.86
C THR A 125 0.14 11.83 -0.51
N THR A 126 -0.08 10.51 -0.55
CA THR A 126 -0.11 9.75 -1.80
C THR A 126 -1.36 8.90 -1.77
N GLN A 127 -2.28 9.14 -2.69
CA GLN A 127 -3.57 8.43 -2.73
C GLN A 127 -4.05 8.19 -4.16
N PHE A 128 -5.00 7.25 -4.29
CA PHE A 128 -5.70 7.01 -5.54
C PHE A 128 -6.92 7.91 -5.63
N VAL A 129 -6.99 8.75 -6.66
CA VAL A 129 -8.08 9.69 -6.92
C VAL A 129 -8.74 9.40 -8.26
N SER A 130 -9.97 9.85 -8.45
CA SER A 130 -10.63 9.81 -9.75
C SER A 130 -9.91 10.72 -10.75
N ALA A 131 -10.06 10.46 -12.04
CA ALA A 131 -9.51 11.30 -13.10
C ALA A 131 -9.98 12.78 -12.98
N ALA A 132 -11.24 13.00 -12.60
CA ALA A 132 -11.79 14.33 -12.38
C ALA A 132 -11.07 15.06 -11.24
N LEU A 133 -10.84 14.37 -10.11
CA LEU A 133 -10.12 14.97 -8.98
C LEU A 133 -8.64 15.18 -9.32
N ALA A 134 -8.01 14.25 -10.03
CA ALA A 134 -6.62 14.42 -10.48
C ALA A 134 -6.44 15.68 -11.34
N GLY A 135 -7.37 15.94 -12.27
CA GLY A 135 -7.37 17.15 -13.10
C GLY A 135 -7.61 18.46 -12.34
N ALA A 136 -8.32 18.38 -11.20
CA ALA A 136 -8.57 19.54 -10.32
C ALA A 136 -7.37 19.86 -9.39
N LEU A 137 -6.50 18.88 -9.14
CA LEU A 137 -5.32 19.05 -8.30
C LEU A 137 -4.22 19.80 -9.08
N ARG A 138 -4.18 21.11 -8.92
CA ARG A 138 -3.14 21.95 -9.51
C ARG A 138 -2.44 22.76 -8.42
N PRO A 139 -1.16 23.12 -8.59
CA PRO A 139 -0.49 24.03 -7.67
C PRO A 139 -1.31 25.31 -7.46
N GLY A 140 -1.51 25.71 -6.22
CA GLY A 140 -2.35 26.84 -5.83
C GLY A 140 -3.86 26.50 -5.63
N ALA A 141 -4.32 25.33 -6.03
CA ALA A 141 -5.72 24.93 -5.81
C ALA A 141 -6.00 24.68 -4.32
N THR A 142 -7.17 25.11 -3.86
CA THR A 142 -7.66 24.82 -2.50
C THR A 142 -8.50 23.54 -2.51
N VAL A 143 -8.19 22.63 -1.59
CA VAL A 143 -8.84 21.34 -1.47
C VAL A 143 -9.32 21.09 -0.04
N ALA A 144 -10.45 20.39 0.07
CA ALA A 144 -10.91 19.86 1.36
C ALA A 144 -10.07 18.63 1.70
N VAL A 145 -9.56 18.60 2.91
CA VAL A 145 -8.75 17.49 3.43
C VAL A 145 -9.26 17.07 4.79
N ARG A 146 -8.97 15.82 5.12
CA ARG A 146 -9.10 15.33 6.51
C ARG A 146 -7.73 14.93 7.02
N TYR A 147 -7.47 15.22 8.28
CA TYR A 147 -6.21 14.87 8.92
C TYR A 147 -6.45 14.12 10.23
N ASP A 148 -5.51 13.30 10.62
CA ASP A 148 -5.53 12.60 11.91
C ASP A 148 -4.95 13.53 12.97
N PRO A 149 -5.73 13.99 13.98
CA PRO A 149 -5.20 14.87 15.03
C PRO A 149 -4.04 14.26 15.83
N ALA A 150 -4.02 12.92 15.97
CA ALA A 150 -2.93 12.21 16.64
C ALA A 150 -1.67 12.11 15.77
N THR A 151 -1.83 12.18 14.45
CA THR A 151 -0.73 12.10 13.49
C THR A 151 -0.96 13.10 12.36
N PRO A 152 -0.70 14.40 12.56
CA PRO A 152 -1.05 15.45 11.59
C PRO A 152 -0.44 15.28 10.19
N THR A 153 0.66 14.53 10.09
CA THR A 153 1.27 14.19 8.79
C THR A 153 0.44 13.23 7.94
N ARG A 154 -0.58 12.58 8.52
CA ARG A 154 -1.53 11.73 7.80
C ARG A 154 -2.71 12.57 7.33
N VAL A 155 -2.70 12.92 6.06
CA VAL A 155 -3.71 13.76 5.42
C VAL A 155 -4.31 13.00 4.26
N ALA A 156 -5.64 13.08 4.12
CA ALA A 156 -6.39 12.52 3.01
C ALA A 156 -7.17 13.63 2.30
N ILE A 157 -7.10 13.68 0.99
CA ILE A 157 -7.83 14.65 0.16
C ILE A 157 -9.26 14.13 -0.03
N GLU A 158 -10.25 14.93 0.34
CA GLU A 158 -11.67 14.62 0.20
C GLU A 158 -12.21 15.06 -1.17
N GLY A 159 -11.85 16.27 -1.59
CA GLY A 159 -12.27 16.82 -2.87
C GLY A 159 -11.83 18.26 -3.11
N PRO A 160 -12.11 18.80 -4.29
CA PRO A 160 -11.88 20.21 -4.56
C PRO A 160 -12.90 21.06 -3.77
N ILE A 161 -12.47 22.18 -3.23
CA ILE A 161 -13.38 23.20 -2.74
C ILE A 161 -13.73 24.07 -3.95
N ALA A 162 -15.02 24.17 -4.27
CA ALA A 162 -15.45 25.12 -5.26
C ALA A 162 -14.99 26.52 -4.86
N PRO A 163 -14.39 27.32 -5.77
CA PRO A 163 -14.11 28.70 -5.46
C PRO A 163 -15.40 29.36 -5.03
N ALA A 164 -15.37 30.07 -3.90
CA ALA A 164 -16.50 30.89 -3.49
C ALA A 164 -16.86 31.80 -4.66
N ALA A 165 -18.09 31.64 -5.17
CA ALA A 165 -18.60 32.53 -6.19
C ALA A 165 -18.65 33.93 -5.57
N GLY A 166 -17.68 34.78 -5.98
CA GLY A 166 -17.59 36.17 -5.60
C GLY A 166 -18.59 37.01 -6.37
#